data_ebdac9ceda93198e35034a82dadf2b2a
#
_entry.id   ebdac9ceda93198e35034a82dadf2b2a
#
_cell.length_a   1.000
_cell.length_b   1.000
_cell.length_c   1.000
_cell.angle_alpha   90.00
_cell.angle_beta   90.00
_cell.angle_gamma   90.00
#
_symmetry.space_group_name_H-M   'P 1'
#
loop_
_entity.id
_entity.type
_entity.pdbx_description
1 polymer ?
#
loop_
_entity_poly.entity_id
_entity_poly.type
_entity_poly.pdbx_seq_one_letter_code
_entity_poly.pdbx_strand_id
1 'polypeptide(L)'
;MKTVLKSQAELSQQVDALQQKLKEACEALDAIREGTVDALVVSGTSGEQIFSLINADQPYRILLEEMSEGALTVTHDGLILFSNKRFAEMVKSPLNKVIGGTIQTWVDPEHRHILESLLTVDSTEKHRGELILVANDGDRVPINISIAKVRVSQEADIFCLLATDLTEVKQIEEIVAAKKMALAALQASDELRQSLEESIKSIANTVESRDEYTAGHMRRVGQLAPAIARELGLSEDIIHGIELASTIHDVGKISIPVEILIKPAKLSKVEYLLIQTHVEAGYDIIKNIKFPWPIGLLILQHHERMDGSGYPQGLKNEEILPGSRIIAVADVIEAMASRRPYRSELGIDAALAEIKQGRGTLYDPAVVDACVRLFDEKRFAFTVSPPLR
;
A
#
# COMPACT_ATOMS: atom_id res chain seq x y z
N MET A 1 -52.61 -33.64 -84.21
CA MET A 1 -52.86 -33.02 -82.91
C MET A 1 -54.08 -33.68 -82.24
N LYS A 2 -53.85 -34.66 -81.35
CA LYS A 2 -54.93 -35.19 -80.50
C LYS A 2 -54.79 -34.61 -79.13
N THR A 3 -55.60 -33.63 -78.84
CA THR A 3 -55.80 -33.10 -77.46
C THR A 3 -56.59 -34.11 -76.71
N VAL A 4 -55.97 -34.87 -75.85
CA VAL A 4 -56.67 -35.81 -74.96
C VAL A 4 -57.46 -34.94 -73.93
N LEU A 5 -58.79 -34.87 -74.12
CA LEU A 5 -59.68 -34.31 -73.13
C LEU A 5 -59.65 -35.25 -71.92
N LYS A 6 -59.07 -34.83 -70.80
CA LYS A 6 -59.19 -35.56 -69.55
C LYS A 6 -60.64 -35.73 -69.14
N SER A 7 -61.01 -36.91 -68.69
CA SER A 7 -62.36 -37.18 -68.23
C SER A 7 -62.69 -36.31 -67.03
N GLN A 8 -64.02 -36.01 -66.88
CA GLN A 8 -64.48 -35.18 -65.76
C GLN A 8 -64.12 -35.74 -64.39
N ALA A 9 -63.98 -37.08 -64.30
CA ALA A 9 -63.51 -37.79 -63.11
C ALA A 9 -62.02 -37.53 -62.82
N GLU A 10 -61.12 -37.45 -63.85
CA GLU A 10 -59.72 -37.17 -63.71
C GLU A 10 -59.50 -35.70 -63.31
N LEU A 11 -60.30 -34.76 -63.83
CA LEU A 11 -60.26 -33.37 -63.42
C LEU A 11 -60.72 -33.18 -61.97
N SER A 12 -61.81 -33.89 -61.54
CA SER A 12 -62.29 -33.87 -60.16
C SER A 12 -61.15 -34.40 -59.22
N GLN A 13 -60.56 -35.51 -59.57
CA GLN A 13 -59.48 -36.06 -58.76
C GLN A 13 -58.25 -35.19 -58.69
N GLN A 14 -57.94 -34.44 -59.72
CA GLN A 14 -56.88 -33.43 -59.69
C GLN A 14 -57.24 -32.22 -58.85
N VAL A 15 -58.49 -31.76 -58.89
CA VAL A 15 -58.95 -30.65 -58.02
C VAL A 15 -58.90 -31.06 -56.57
N ASP A 16 -59.40 -32.26 -56.23
CA ASP A 16 -59.37 -32.79 -54.85
C ASP A 16 -57.90 -32.93 -54.35
N ALA A 17 -57.03 -33.42 -55.16
CA ALA A 17 -55.57 -33.50 -54.82
C ALA A 17 -54.91 -32.12 -54.66
N LEU A 18 -55.30 -31.15 -55.45
CA LEU A 18 -54.80 -29.74 -55.31
C LEU A 18 -55.41 -29.05 -54.07
N GLN A 19 -56.67 -29.30 -53.78
CA GLN A 19 -57.31 -28.80 -52.57
C GLN A 19 -56.68 -29.40 -51.31
N GLN A 20 -56.36 -30.68 -51.32
CA GLN A 20 -55.66 -31.32 -50.21
C GLN A 20 -54.27 -30.73 -50.01
N LYS A 21 -53.48 -30.53 -51.07
CA LYS A 21 -52.17 -29.88 -51.01
C LYS A 21 -52.25 -28.44 -50.54
N LEU A 22 -53.27 -27.72 -50.96
CA LEU A 22 -53.46 -26.34 -50.51
C LEU A 22 -53.80 -26.29 -49.01
N LYS A 23 -54.64 -27.23 -48.54
CA LYS A 23 -54.97 -27.33 -47.12
C LYS A 23 -53.75 -27.65 -46.28
N GLU A 24 -52.93 -28.64 -46.70
CA GLU A 24 -51.67 -29.02 -46.02
C GLU A 24 -50.68 -27.86 -45.98
N ALA A 25 -50.56 -27.07 -47.07
CA ALA A 25 -49.70 -25.87 -47.11
C ALA A 25 -50.21 -24.76 -46.22
N CYS A 26 -51.55 -24.54 -46.12
CA CYS A 26 -52.13 -23.58 -45.19
C CYS A 26 -51.91 -23.98 -43.75
N GLU A 27 -52.16 -25.25 -43.38
CA GLU A 27 -51.91 -25.76 -42.05
C GLU A 27 -50.43 -25.63 -41.63
N ALA A 28 -49.49 -25.88 -42.55
CA ALA A 28 -48.05 -25.67 -42.32
C ALA A 28 -47.73 -24.19 -42.10
N LEU A 29 -48.29 -23.27 -42.89
CA LEU A 29 -48.09 -21.84 -42.75
C LEU A 29 -48.69 -21.29 -41.42
N ASP A 30 -49.84 -21.80 -41.03
CA ASP A 30 -50.48 -21.44 -39.75
C ASP A 30 -49.64 -21.96 -38.56
N ALA A 31 -49.17 -23.21 -38.62
CA ALA A 31 -48.26 -23.76 -37.63
C ALA A 31 -46.93 -22.98 -37.49
N ILE A 32 -46.40 -22.44 -38.61
CA ILE A 32 -45.23 -21.56 -38.60
C ILE A 32 -45.57 -20.21 -37.94
N ARG A 33 -46.72 -19.63 -38.25
CA ARG A 33 -47.20 -18.36 -37.67
C ARG A 33 -47.45 -18.45 -36.17
N GLU A 34 -47.99 -19.58 -35.75
CA GLU A 34 -48.27 -19.85 -34.32
C GLU A 34 -47.05 -20.33 -33.55
N GLY A 35 -45.88 -20.53 -34.22
CA GLY A 35 -44.67 -21.01 -33.57
C GLY A 35 -44.74 -22.44 -33.04
N THR A 36 -45.62 -23.26 -33.62
CA THR A 36 -45.84 -24.66 -33.19
C THR A 36 -45.00 -25.69 -33.98
N VAL A 37 -44.25 -25.22 -35.01
CA VAL A 37 -43.41 -26.07 -35.85
C VAL A 37 -41.92 -25.71 -35.65
N ASP A 38 -41.14 -26.69 -35.24
CA ASP A 38 -39.68 -26.54 -34.94
C ASP A 38 -38.80 -26.64 -36.16
N ALA A 39 -39.26 -27.24 -37.25
CA ALA A 39 -38.47 -27.41 -38.48
C ALA A 39 -39.33 -27.62 -39.72
N LEU A 40 -38.86 -27.12 -40.86
CA LEU A 40 -39.40 -27.37 -42.20
C LEU A 40 -38.49 -28.33 -42.95
N VAL A 41 -39.04 -29.41 -43.48
CA VAL A 41 -38.35 -30.31 -44.40
C VAL A 41 -38.63 -29.86 -45.82
N VAL A 42 -37.63 -29.39 -46.54
CA VAL A 42 -37.75 -28.96 -47.93
C VAL A 42 -37.10 -30.05 -48.82
N SER A 43 -37.88 -30.69 -49.64
CA SER A 43 -37.42 -31.69 -50.62
C SER A 43 -36.98 -30.94 -51.89
N GLY A 44 -35.66 -30.88 -52.14
CA GLY A 44 -35.05 -30.26 -53.32
C GLY A 44 -34.36 -31.28 -54.21
N THR A 45 -33.80 -30.82 -55.32
CA THR A 45 -33.02 -31.66 -56.28
C THR A 45 -31.79 -32.32 -55.68
N SER A 46 -31.35 -31.84 -54.48
CA SER A 46 -30.17 -32.33 -53.74
C SER A 46 -30.56 -33.20 -52.52
N GLY A 47 -31.81 -33.63 -52.38
CA GLY A 47 -32.34 -34.36 -51.24
C GLY A 47 -33.19 -33.53 -50.31
N GLU A 48 -33.64 -34.10 -49.21
CA GLU A 48 -34.39 -33.43 -48.17
C GLU A 48 -33.45 -32.56 -47.30
N GLN A 49 -33.74 -31.27 -47.19
CA GLN A 49 -33.04 -30.34 -46.29
C GLN A 49 -33.99 -29.94 -45.17
N ILE A 50 -33.53 -30.06 -43.92
CA ILE A 50 -34.26 -29.69 -42.74
C ILE A 50 -33.88 -28.27 -42.36
N PHE A 51 -34.81 -27.34 -42.40
CA PHE A 51 -34.64 -25.95 -41.89
C PHE A 51 -35.36 -25.85 -40.57
N SER A 52 -34.62 -25.62 -39.49
CA SER A 52 -35.21 -25.32 -38.19
C SER A 52 -35.74 -23.86 -38.19
N LEU A 53 -37.04 -23.67 -37.92
CA LEU A 53 -37.69 -22.36 -37.87
C LEU A 53 -37.80 -21.82 -36.47
N ILE A 54 -37.65 -22.65 -35.47
CA ILE A 54 -37.62 -22.29 -34.05
C ILE A 54 -36.27 -22.70 -33.52
N ASN A 55 -35.57 -21.78 -32.84
CA ASN A 55 -34.28 -21.95 -32.16
C ASN A 55 -33.00 -21.56 -32.92
N ALA A 56 -33.00 -21.08 -34.15
CA ALA A 56 -31.81 -20.48 -34.72
C ALA A 56 -31.33 -19.26 -33.90
N ASP A 57 -32.27 -18.53 -33.28
CA ASP A 57 -31.97 -17.35 -32.45
C ASP A 57 -31.79 -17.65 -30.97
N GLN A 58 -32.26 -18.82 -30.49
CA GLN A 58 -32.17 -19.16 -29.07
C GLN A 58 -30.71 -19.22 -28.55
N PRO A 59 -29.74 -19.85 -29.22
CA PRO A 59 -28.34 -19.85 -28.76
C PRO A 59 -27.75 -18.44 -28.67
N TYR A 60 -28.07 -17.57 -29.62
CA TYR A 60 -27.61 -16.17 -29.61
C TYR A 60 -28.29 -15.36 -28.50
N ARG A 61 -29.58 -15.61 -28.25
CA ARG A 61 -30.30 -14.96 -27.17
C ARG A 61 -29.82 -15.37 -25.82
N ILE A 62 -29.57 -16.66 -25.60
CA ILE A 62 -28.97 -17.17 -24.36
C ILE A 62 -27.57 -16.57 -24.17
N LEU A 63 -26.77 -16.52 -25.23
CA LEU A 63 -25.42 -15.92 -25.17
C LEU A 63 -25.48 -14.45 -24.76
N LEU A 64 -26.38 -13.65 -25.33
CA LEU A 64 -26.55 -12.25 -24.96
C LEU A 64 -27.07 -12.06 -23.53
N GLU A 65 -27.93 -12.96 -23.04
CA GLU A 65 -28.46 -12.90 -21.67
C GLU A 65 -27.43 -13.32 -20.60
N GLU A 66 -26.56 -14.28 -20.94
CA GLU A 66 -25.52 -14.79 -20.03
C GLU A 66 -24.19 -14.00 -20.10
N MET A 67 -24.11 -13.00 -20.98
CA MET A 67 -22.92 -12.12 -21.03
C MET A 67 -22.76 -11.34 -19.74
N SER A 68 -21.52 -11.20 -19.30
CA SER A 68 -21.15 -10.33 -18.17
C SER A 68 -21.19 -8.83 -18.50
N GLU A 69 -21.32 -8.49 -19.78
CA GLU A 69 -21.42 -7.13 -20.29
C GLU A 69 -22.88 -6.75 -20.55
N GLY A 70 -23.23 -5.48 -20.33
CA GLY A 70 -24.51 -4.94 -20.73
C GLY A 70 -24.59 -4.84 -22.26
N ALA A 71 -25.59 -5.48 -22.88
CA ALA A 71 -25.80 -5.44 -24.32
C ALA A 71 -27.11 -4.73 -24.65
N LEU A 72 -27.04 -3.79 -25.60
CA LEU A 72 -28.16 -2.97 -26.04
C LEU A 72 -28.21 -2.90 -27.58
N THR A 73 -29.42 -2.76 -28.11
CA THR A 73 -29.64 -2.28 -29.47
C THR A 73 -30.46 -1.00 -29.41
N VAL A 74 -29.96 0.06 -30.03
CA VAL A 74 -30.64 1.36 -30.01
C VAL A 74 -30.80 1.92 -31.44
N THR A 75 -31.76 2.83 -31.62
CA THR A 75 -31.89 3.64 -32.81
C THR A 75 -30.89 4.81 -32.81
N HIS A 76 -30.80 5.58 -33.90
CA HIS A 76 -29.95 6.76 -34.01
C HIS A 76 -30.26 7.82 -32.92
N ASP A 77 -31.50 7.99 -32.54
CA ASP A 77 -31.95 8.89 -31.47
C ASP A 77 -31.82 8.32 -30.07
N GLY A 78 -31.29 7.11 -29.96
CA GLY A 78 -30.98 6.46 -28.65
C GLY A 78 -32.15 5.70 -28.04
N LEU A 79 -33.26 5.46 -28.78
CA LEU A 79 -34.37 4.62 -28.31
C LEU A 79 -33.88 3.16 -28.18
N ILE A 80 -34.03 2.56 -27.01
CA ILE A 80 -33.59 1.21 -26.71
C ILE A 80 -34.63 0.20 -27.28
N LEU A 81 -34.20 -0.56 -28.29
CA LEU A 81 -35.00 -1.60 -28.92
C LEU A 81 -34.86 -2.96 -28.23
N PHE A 82 -33.64 -3.21 -27.71
CA PHE A 82 -33.28 -4.41 -26.96
C PHE A 82 -32.32 -4.07 -25.84
N SER A 83 -32.40 -4.80 -24.73
CA SER A 83 -31.47 -4.78 -23.64
C SER A 83 -31.38 -6.18 -23.04
N ASN A 84 -30.18 -6.65 -22.70
CA ASN A 84 -30.02 -7.85 -21.90
C ASN A 84 -30.23 -7.55 -20.40
N LYS A 85 -30.32 -8.61 -19.61
CA LYS A 85 -30.53 -8.53 -18.15
C LYS A 85 -29.38 -7.77 -17.46
N ARG A 86 -28.14 -7.99 -17.91
CA ARG A 86 -26.94 -7.36 -17.30
C ARG A 86 -26.99 -5.83 -17.36
N PHE A 87 -27.40 -5.23 -18.48
CA PHE A 87 -27.54 -3.77 -18.54
C PHE A 87 -28.64 -3.26 -17.61
N ALA A 88 -29.78 -3.98 -17.54
CA ALA A 88 -30.87 -3.63 -16.63
C ALA A 88 -30.42 -3.68 -15.15
N GLU A 89 -29.55 -4.62 -14.79
CA GLU A 89 -28.91 -4.70 -13.47
C GLU A 89 -27.96 -3.54 -13.21
N MET A 90 -27.12 -3.16 -14.18
CA MET A 90 -26.19 -2.03 -14.07
C MET A 90 -26.94 -0.72 -13.78
N VAL A 91 -28.06 -0.49 -14.45
CA VAL A 91 -28.89 0.69 -14.20
C VAL A 91 -29.93 0.51 -13.10
N LYS A 92 -29.93 -0.64 -12.43
CA LYS A 92 -30.86 -1.01 -11.34
C LYS A 92 -32.31 -0.74 -11.69
N SER A 93 -32.70 -1.10 -12.91
CA SER A 93 -34.05 -0.90 -13.40
C SER A 93 -34.61 -2.17 -14.05
N PRO A 94 -35.90 -2.45 -13.88
CA PRO A 94 -36.51 -3.63 -14.52
C PRO A 94 -36.45 -3.49 -16.06
N LEU A 95 -36.21 -4.61 -16.75
CA LEU A 95 -35.99 -4.69 -18.18
C LEU A 95 -37.12 -4.02 -19.01
N ASN A 96 -38.36 -4.16 -18.56
CA ASN A 96 -39.55 -3.56 -19.20
C ASN A 96 -39.62 -2.03 -19.10
N LYS A 97 -38.80 -1.40 -18.22
CA LYS A 97 -38.64 0.06 -18.14
C LYS A 97 -37.41 0.54 -18.93
N VAL A 98 -36.47 -0.35 -19.16
CA VAL A 98 -35.25 -0.04 -19.96
C VAL A 98 -35.62 -0.07 -21.45
N ILE A 99 -36.25 -1.13 -21.91
CA ILE A 99 -36.69 -1.27 -23.30
C ILE A 99 -37.81 -0.26 -23.58
N GLY A 100 -37.69 0.48 -24.70
CA GLY A 100 -38.60 1.56 -25.08
C GLY A 100 -38.26 2.92 -24.44
N GLY A 101 -37.30 2.97 -23.52
CA GLY A 101 -36.69 4.21 -23.02
C GLY A 101 -35.57 4.69 -23.91
N THR A 102 -34.99 5.84 -23.58
CA THR A 102 -33.82 6.38 -24.26
C THR A 102 -32.56 6.15 -23.43
N ILE A 103 -31.46 5.77 -24.09
CA ILE A 103 -30.18 5.50 -23.40
C ILE A 103 -29.65 6.73 -22.68
N GLN A 104 -29.93 7.93 -23.19
CA GLN A 104 -29.54 9.21 -22.58
C GLN A 104 -30.10 9.39 -21.18
N THR A 105 -31.20 8.72 -20.84
CA THR A 105 -31.79 8.74 -19.50
C THR A 105 -30.85 8.15 -18.45
N TRP A 106 -30.07 7.16 -18.84
CA TRP A 106 -29.14 6.42 -17.97
C TRP A 106 -27.72 6.94 -17.99
N VAL A 107 -27.38 7.90 -18.90
CA VAL A 107 -26.06 8.48 -19.01
C VAL A 107 -25.99 9.77 -18.21
N ASP A 108 -24.91 9.90 -17.44
CA ASP A 108 -24.61 11.13 -16.69
C ASP A 108 -24.65 12.35 -17.62
N PRO A 109 -25.32 13.45 -17.23
CA PRO A 109 -25.44 14.65 -18.05
C PRO A 109 -24.12 15.16 -18.62
N GLU A 110 -23.03 15.08 -17.85
CA GLU A 110 -21.70 15.51 -18.27
C GLU A 110 -21.12 14.65 -19.39
N HIS A 111 -21.55 13.37 -19.49
CA HIS A 111 -21.03 12.41 -20.48
C HIS A 111 -21.95 12.23 -21.71
N ARG A 112 -23.11 12.87 -21.76
CA ARG A 112 -24.04 12.74 -22.91
C ARG A 112 -23.45 13.12 -24.24
N HIS A 113 -22.62 14.15 -24.26
CA HIS A 113 -21.92 14.58 -25.47
C HIS A 113 -21.00 13.49 -26.04
N ILE A 114 -20.40 12.65 -25.18
CA ILE A 114 -19.58 11.50 -25.59
C ILE A 114 -20.47 10.46 -26.28
N LEU A 115 -21.58 10.11 -25.68
CA LEU A 115 -22.53 9.17 -26.27
C LEU A 115 -23.05 9.66 -27.61
N GLU A 116 -23.47 10.93 -27.73
CA GLU A 116 -23.94 11.53 -28.96
C GLU A 116 -22.87 11.48 -30.04
N SER A 117 -21.64 11.82 -29.73
CA SER A 117 -20.52 11.73 -30.66
C SER A 117 -20.32 10.29 -31.18
N LEU A 118 -20.48 9.29 -30.32
CA LEU A 118 -20.34 7.89 -30.67
C LEU A 118 -21.49 7.38 -31.56
N LEU A 119 -22.70 7.89 -31.38
CA LEU A 119 -23.89 7.55 -32.20
C LEU A 119 -23.93 8.26 -33.56
N THR A 120 -23.19 9.37 -33.73
CA THR A 120 -23.20 10.15 -34.96
C THR A 120 -22.12 9.74 -35.99
N VAL A 121 -21.20 8.88 -35.60
CA VAL A 121 -20.11 8.44 -36.50
C VAL A 121 -20.65 7.54 -37.59
N ASP A 122 -20.50 7.96 -38.83
CA ASP A 122 -20.98 7.24 -40.04
C ASP A 122 -19.95 6.21 -40.55
N SER A 123 -19.28 5.50 -39.63
CA SER A 123 -18.36 4.42 -39.99
C SER A 123 -18.86 3.07 -39.48
N THR A 124 -18.54 2.01 -40.22
CA THR A 124 -18.76 0.62 -39.79
C THR A 124 -17.73 0.15 -38.77
N GLU A 125 -16.79 0.99 -38.38
CA GLU A 125 -15.77 0.66 -37.36
C GLU A 125 -16.38 0.77 -35.96
N LYS A 126 -15.83 -0.05 -35.05
CA LYS A 126 -16.22 -0.02 -33.63
C LYS A 126 -15.64 1.20 -32.95
N HIS A 127 -16.49 2.00 -32.36
CA HIS A 127 -16.10 3.15 -31.54
C HIS A 127 -16.20 2.81 -30.07
N ARG A 128 -15.28 3.33 -29.25
CA ARG A 128 -15.23 3.09 -27.81
C ARG A 128 -15.11 4.41 -27.07
N GLY A 129 -15.66 4.45 -25.86
CA GLY A 129 -15.52 5.58 -24.97
C GLY A 129 -15.83 5.18 -23.53
N GLU A 130 -15.27 5.92 -22.59
CA GLU A 130 -15.66 5.80 -21.19
C GLU A 130 -16.73 6.82 -20.87
N LEU A 131 -17.77 6.38 -20.18
CA LEU A 131 -18.82 7.25 -19.67
C LEU A 131 -19.36 6.70 -18.34
N ILE A 132 -20.18 7.50 -17.67
CA ILE A 132 -20.80 7.11 -16.42
C ILE A 132 -22.28 6.91 -16.66
N LEU A 133 -22.79 5.72 -16.27
CA LEU A 133 -24.21 5.50 -16.13
C LEU A 133 -24.68 5.99 -14.77
N VAL A 134 -25.90 6.50 -14.73
CA VAL A 134 -26.60 6.85 -13.49
C VAL A 134 -27.72 5.84 -13.31
N ALA A 135 -27.59 5.00 -12.30
CA ALA A 135 -28.59 3.99 -11.98
C ALA A 135 -29.85 4.63 -11.37
N ASN A 136 -30.94 3.87 -11.31
CA ASN A 136 -32.25 4.37 -10.85
C ASN A 136 -32.25 4.84 -9.37
N ASP A 137 -31.32 4.37 -8.56
CA ASP A 137 -31.11 4.80 -7.17
C ASP A 137 -30.11 5.96 -7.02
N GLY A 138 -29.57 6.45 -8.15
CA GLY A 138 -28.59 7.53 -8.19
C GLY A 138 -27.12 7.07 -8.15
N ASP A 139 -26.83 5.78 -8.05
CA ASP A 139 -25.48 5.26 -8.12
C ASP A 139 -24.84 5.55 -9.49
N ARG A 140 -23.56 5.87 -9.45
CA ARG A 140 -22.76 6.20 -10.65
C ARG A 140 -21.91 4.99 -11.03
N VAL A 141 -22.18 4.37 -12.16
CA VAL A 141 -21.48 3.20 -12.68
C VAL A 141 -20.57 3.61 -13.83
N PRO A 142 -19.26 3.65 -13.65
CA PRO A 142 -18.31 3.90 -14.74
C PRO A 142 -18.32 2.71 -15.69
N ILE A 143 -18.49 2.98 -16.97
CA ILE A 143 -18.49 1.95 -18.01
C ILE A 143 -17.54 2.29 -19.16
N ASN A 144 -17.03 1.25 -19.82
CA ASN A 144 -16.49 1.37 -21.16
C ASN A 144 -17.57 0.93 -22.15
N ILE A 145 -18.00 1.84 -23.01
CA ILE A 145 -19.01 1.56 -24.03
C ILE A 145 -18.33 1.32 -25.38
N SER A 146 -18.76 0.26 -26.06
CA SER A 146 -18.37 -0.03 -27.45
C SER A 146 -19.61 0.00 -28.32
N ILE A 147 -19.58 0.79 -29.40
CA ILE A 147 -20.71 0.99 -30.30
C ILE A 147 -20.34 0.51 -31.71
N ALA A 148 -21.24 -0.26 -32.33
CA ALA A 148 -21.12 -0.68 -33.70
C ALA A 148 -22.44 -0.41 -34.44
N LYS A 149 -22.36 0.25 -35.61
CA LYS A 149 -23.47 0.47 -36.50
C LYS A 149 -23.79 -0.79 -37.30
N VAL A 150 -25.04 -1.23 -37.27
CA VAL A 150 -25.53 -2.39 -38.02
C VAL A 150 -26.64 -1.95 -38.96
N ARG A 151 -26.46 -2.16 -40.26
CA ARG A 151 -27.47 -1.87 -41.27
C ARG A 151 -28.42 -3.06 -41.40
N VAL A 152 -29.67 -2.88 -41.00
CA VAL A 152 -30.70 -3.94 -41.04
C VAL A 152 -31.54 -3.86 -42.32
N SER A 153 -31.78 -2.65 -42.89
CA SER A 153 -32.48 -2.44 -44.14
C SER A 153 -31.98 -1.16 -44.84
N GLN A 154 -32.51 -0.85 -46.05
CA GLN A 154 -32.14 0.39 -46.75
C GLN A 154 -32.59 1.67 -46.03
N GLU A 155 -33.52 1.57 -45.07
CA GLU A 155 -34.12 2.71 -44.39
C GLU A 155 -33.90 2.80 -42.88
N ALA A 156 -33.26 1.77 -42.26
CA ALA A 156 -33.08 1.76 -40.82
C ALA A 156 -31.67 1.30 -40.40
N ASP A 157 -30.93 2.22 -39.81
CA ASP A 157 -29.68 1.97 -39.09
C ASP A 157 -29.96 1.73 -37.61
N ILE A 158 -29.40 0.67 -37.08
CA ILE A 158 -29.42 0.38 -35.62
C ILE A 158 -27.99 0.33 -35.09
N PHE A 159 -27.84 0.62 -33.81
CA PHE A 159 -26.56 0.57 -33.12
C PHE A 159 -26.56 -0.53 -32.08
N CYS A 160 -25.57 -1.41 -32.15
CA CYS A 160 -25.30 -2.41 -31.11
C CYS A 160 -24.27 -1.83 -30.13
N LEU A 161 -24.63 -1.81 -28.86
CA LEU A 161 -23.81 -1.27 -27.77
C LEU A 161 -23.44 -2.38 -26.81
N LEU A 162 -22.17 -2.39 -26.39
CA LEU A 162 -21.68 -3.22 -25.30
C LEU A 162 -21.17 -2.30 -24.19
N ALA A 163 -21.64 -2.48 -22.97
CA ALA A 163 -21.27 -1.72 -21.79
C ALA A 163 -20.54 -2.63 -20.81
N THR A 164 -19.25 -2.39 -20.63
CA THR A 164 -18.42 -3.10 -19.66
C THR A 164 -18.34 -2.29 -18.37
N ASP A 165 -18.74 -2.87 -17.26
CA ASP A 165 -18.65 -2.25 -15.93
C ASP A 165 -17.20 -2.12 -15.48
N LEU A 166 -16.76 -0.90 -15.17
CA LEU A 166 -15.40 -0.61 -14.71
C LEU A 166 -15.33 -0.37 -13.20
N THR A 167 -16.41 -0.57 -12.45
CA THR A 167 -16.46 -0.24 -11.02
C THR A 167 -15.35 -0.94 -10.23
N GLU A 168 -15.22 -2.25 -10.39
CA GLU A 168 -14.18 -3.02 -9.70
C GLU A 168 -12.76 -2.61 -10.15
N VAL A 169 -12.57 -2.38 -11.44
CA VAL A 169 -11.27 -1.98 -12.00
C VAL A 169 -10.84 -0.63 -11.42
N LYS A 170 -11.72 0.37 -11.43
CA LYS A 170 -11.41 1.70 -10.87
C LYS A 170 -11.18 1.66 -9.36
N GLN A 171 -11.94 0.87 -8.62
CA GLN A 171 -11.70 0.66 -7.18
C GLN A 171 -10.33 0.03 -6.90
N ILE A 172 -9.94 -0.97 -7.67
CA ILE A 172 -8.61 -1.60 -7.55
C ILE A 172 -7.51 -0.59 -7.88
N GLU A 173 -7.66 0.20 -8.94
CA GLU A 173 -6.71 1.25 -9.32
C GLU A 173 -6.52 2.29 -8.21
N GLU A 174 -7.61 2.76 -7.59
CA GLU A 174 -7.57 3.69 -6.47
C GLU A 174 -6.85 3.10 -5.24
N ILE A 175 -7.17 1.85 -4.88
CA ILE A 175 -6.52 1.14 -3.77
C ILE A 175 -5.01 0.97 -4.04
N VAL A 176 -4.63 0.58 -5.25
CA VAL A 176 -3.23 0.42 -5.66
C VAL A 176 -2.49 1.75 -5.61
N ALA A 177 -3.11 2.83 -6.11
CA ALA A 177 -2.54 4.18 -6.08
C ALA A 177 -2.34 4.67 -4.63
N ALA A 178 -3.35 4.51 -3.77
CA ALA A 178 -3.28 4.87 -2.35
C ALA A 178 -2.19 4.08 -1.61
N LYS A 179 -2.11 2.77 -1.85
CA LYS A 179 -1.07 1.91 -1.27
C LYS A 179 0.34 2.31 -1.71
N LYS A 180 0.51 2.65 -3.00
CA LYS A 180 1.79 3.12 -3.53
C LYS A 180 2.24 4.42 -2.88
N MET A 181 1.31 5.37 -2.70
CA MET A 181 1.60 6.64 -2.01
C MET A 181 1.97 6.43 -0.54
N ALA A 182 1.24 5.58 0.17
CA ALA A 182 1.54 5.26 1.57
C ALA A 182 2.92 4.60 1.73
N LEU A 183 3.27 3.66 0.84
CA LEU A 183 4.59 3.01 0.85
C LEU A 183 5.72 4.01 0.57
N ALA A 184 5.56 4.90 -0.41
CA ALA A 184 6.55 5.93 -0.72
C ALA A 184 6.74 6.91 0.46
N ALA A 185 5.67 7.30 1.16
CA ALA A 185 5.74 8.15 2.34
C ALA A 185 6.48 7.46 3.49
N LEU A 186 6.25 6.16 3.70
CA LEU A 186 6.95 5.37 4.71
C LEU A 186 8.46 5.29 4.39
N GLN A 187 8.81 4.98 3.15
CA GLN A 187 10.21 4.93 2.71
C GLN A 187 10.92 6.27 2.89
N ALA A 188 10.30 7.38 2.47
CA ALA A 188 10.87 8.71 2.66
C ALA A 188 11.07 9.07 4.14
N SER A 189 10.15 8.63 5.02
CA SER A 189 10.28 8.83 6.47
C SER A 189 11.47 8.04 7.04
N ASP A 190 11.66 6.78 6.60
CA ASP A 190 12.77 5.95 7.06
C ASP A 190 14.12 6.48 6.55
N GLU A 191 14.20 6.91 5.30
CA GLU A 191 15.41 7.54 4.74
C GLU A 191 15.79 8.83 5.49
N LEU A 192 14.79 9.66 5.82
CA LEU A 192 15.03 10.88 6.60
C LEU A 192 15.54 10.54 8.01
N ARG A 193 14.94 9.54 8.67
CA ARG A 193 15.38 9.09 9.99
C ARG A 193 16.83 8.60 9.94
N GLN A 194 17.17 7.76 8.97
CA GLN A 194 18.52 7.25 8.82
C GLN A 194 19.54 8.38 8.55
N SER A 195 19.20 9.33 7.69
CA SER A 195 20.04 10.49 7.39
C SER A 195 20.28 11.36 8.62
N LEU A 196 19.26 11.55 9.47
CA LEU A 196 19.39 12.27 10.73
C LEU A 196 20.35 11.53 11.70
N GLU A 197 20.20 10.21 11.84
CA GLU A 197 21.07 9.40 12.70
C GLU A 197 22.54 9.45 12.23
N GLU A 198 22.77 9.36 10.92
CA GLU A 198 24.13 9.49 10.34
C GLU A 198 24.73 10.88 10.58
N SER A 199 23.90 11.92 10.46
CA SER A 199 24.32 13.30 10.74
C SER A 199 24.72 13.48 12.20
N ILE A 200 23.95 12.92 13.12
CA ILE A 200 24.23 12.95 14.56
C ILE A 200 25.53 12.20 14.88
N LYS A 201 25.72 11.02 14.32
CA LYS A 201 26.98 10.26 14.47
C LYS A 201 28.20 11.03 13.91
N SER A 202 28.00 11.74 12.81
CA SER A 202 29.05 12.60 12.23
C SER A 202 29.44 13.77 13.15
N ILE A 203 28.43 14.42 13.77
CA ILE A 203 28.64 15.47 14.76
C ILE A 203 29.41 14.91 15.98
N ALA A 204 28.99 13.75 16.49
CA ALA A 204 29.65 13.09 17.60
C ALA A 204 31.14 12.81 17.30
N ASN A 205 31.44 12.26 16.13
CA ASN A 205 32.82 12.02 15.68
C ASN A 205 33.60 13.32 15.58
N THR A 206 32.98 14.42 15.16
CA THR A 206 33.63 15.74 15.08
C THR A 206 33.99 16.26 16.48
N VAL A 207 33.14 16.04 17.46
CA VAL A 207 33.41 16.42 18.86
C VAL A 207 34.52 15.54 19.44
N GLU A 208 34.49 14.23 19.21
CA GLU A 208 35.55 13.30 19.62
C GLU A 208 36.91 13.65 19.03
N SER A 209 36.97 14.13 17.77
CA SER A 209 38.24 14.48 17.13
C SER A 209 38.97 15.65 17.79
N ARG A 210 38.30 16.45 18.63
CA ARG A 210 38.92 17.53 19.40
C ARG A 210 39.64 17.05 20.68
N ASP A 211 39.32 15.83 21.11
CA ASP A 211 39.95 15.21 22.27
C ASP A 211 40.58 13.87 21.82
N GLU A 212 41.89 13.89 21.52
CA GLU A 212 42.63 12.70 21.05
C GLU A 212 42.47 11.47 21.97
N TYR A 213 42.11 11.69 23.23
CA TYR A 213 42.02 10.65 24.24
C TYR A 213 40.62 10.02 24.37
N THR A 214 39.60 10.69 23.80
CA THR A 214 38.22 10.16 23.75
C THR A 214 37.90 9.50 22.39
N ALA A 215 38.90 9.45 21.48
CA ALA A 215 38.70 8.84 20.16
C ALA A 215 38.12 7.40 20.29
N GLY A 216 36.91 7.22 19.82
CA GLY A 216 36.14 5.97 19.90
C GLY A 216 35.50 5.69 21.26
N HIS A 217 35.58 6.57 22.26
CA HIS A 217 34.87 6.43 23.54
C HIS A 217 33.36 6.38 23.35
N MET A 218 32.75 7.41 22.77
CA MET A 218 31.31 7.47 22.53
C MET A 218 30.83 6.26 21.72
N ARG A 219 31.61 5.82 20.72
CA ARG A 219 31.30 4.61 19.96
C ARG A 219 31.33 3.34 20.82
N ARG A 220 32.31 3.17 21.74
CA ARG A 220 32.40 1.99 22.62
C ARG A 220 31.33 2.01 23.69
N VAL A 221 30.98 3.19 24.25
CA VAL A 221 29.82 3.33 25.12
C VAL A 221 28.53 2.97 24.35
N GLY A 222 28.42 3.41 23.07
CA GLY A 222 27.35 3.04 22.17
C GLY A 222 27.27 1.56 21.78
N GLN A 223 28.32 0.76 22.04
CA GLN A 223 28.28 -0.71 21.95
C GLN A 223 27.86 -1.37 23.26
N LEU A 224 28.34 -0.87 24.39
CA LEU A 224 28.09 -1.49 25.70
C LEU A 224 26.71 -1.17 26.24
N ALA A 225 26.25 0.07 26.15
CA ALA A 225 24.96 0.49 26.67
C ALA A 225 23.78 -0.31 26.07
N PRO A 226 23.64 -0.46 24.72
CA PRO A 226 22.61 -1.31 24.16
C PRO A 226 22.76 -2.79 24.49
N ALA A 227 23.99 -3.29 24.68
CA ALA A 227 24.20 -4.67 25.13
C ALA A 227 23.67 -4.89 26.56
N ILE A 228 23.91 -3.95 27.48
CA ILE A 228 23.35 -3.96 28.83
C ILE A 228 21.82 -3.89 28.77
N ALA A 229 21.25 -3.00 27.93
CA ALA A 229 19.83 -2.84 27.77
C ALA A 229 19.15 -4.13 27.26
N ARG A 230 19.80 -4.82 26.31
CA ARG A 230 19.35 -6.12 25.79
C ARG A 230 19.41 -7.22 26.85
N GLU A 231 20.48 -7.24 27.68
CA GLU A 231 20.61 -8.18 28.79
C GLU A 231 19.55 -7.97 29.87
N LEU A 232 19.04 -6.74 30.02
CA LEU A 232 17.92 -6.39 30.88
C LEU A 232 16.55 -6.74 30.27
N GLY A 233 16.49 -7.21 29.02
CA GLY A 233 15.25 -7.60 28.34
C GLY A 233 14.40 -6.41 27.85
N LEU A 234 15.01 -5.24 27.61
CA LEU A 234 14.30 -4.08 27.05
C LEU A 234 13.92 -4.34 25.60
N SER A 235 12.88 -3.65 25.11
CA SER A 235 12.45 -3.76 23.71
C SER A 235 13.51 -3.14 22.76
N GLU A 236 13.63 -3.67 21.54
CA GLU A 236 14.58 -3.16 20.55
C GLU A 236 14.37 -1.66 20.23
N ASP A 237 13.14 -1.15 20.32
CA ASP A 237 12.85 0.26 20.18
C ASP A 237 13.51 1.12 21.28
N ILE A 238 13.40 0.72 22.55
CA ILE A 238 14.06 1.41 23.68
C ILE A 238 15.58 1.25 23.58
N ILE A 239 16.08 0.08 23.20
CA ILE A 239 17.50 -0.19 23.00
C ILE A 239 18.08 0.75 21.94
N HIS A 240 17.39 0.97 20.85
CA HIS A 240 17.82 1.90 19.80
C HIS A 240 17.92 3.35 20.32
N GLY A 241 16.96 3.80 21.13
CA GLY A 241 17.03 5.11 21.78
C GLY A 241 18.26 5.24 22.71
N ILE A 242 18.57 4.19 23.49
CA ILE A 242 19.74 4.16 24.37
C ILE A 242 21.04 4.15 23.56
N GLU A 243 21.09 3.40 22.46
CA GLU A 243 22.22 3.37 21.54
C GLU A 243 22.53 4.75 20.98
N LEU A 244 21.50 5.43 20.47
CA LEU A 244 21.67 6.77 19.92
C LEU A 244 22.10 7.77 21.00
N ALA A 245 21.47 7.77 22.18
CA ALA A 245 21.85 8.64 23.28
C ALA A 245 23.31 8.40 23.72
N SER A 246 23.70 7.14 23.88
CA SER A 246 25.06 6.78 24.30
C SER A 246 26.12 7.16 23.27
N THR A 247 25.79 7.13 21.99
CA THR A 247 26.72 7.55 20.91
C THR A 247 27.01 9.05 20.93
N ILE A 248 26.11 9.86 21.49
CA ILE A 248 26.22 11.33 21.51
C ILE A 248 26.20 11.95 22.91
N HIS A 249 26.29 11.12 23.96
CA HIS A 249 26.11 11.60 25.35
C HIS A 249 27.04 12.77 25.71
N ASP A 250 28.20 12.80 25.15
CA ASP A 250 29.28 13.76 25.38
C ASP A 250 29.30 14.92 24.36
N VAL A 251 28.27 15.05 23.47
CA VAL A 251 28.24 16.09 22.41
C VAL A 251 28.43 17.51 22.95
N GLY A 252 28.02 17.78 24.17
CA GLY A 252 28.18 19.08 24.83
C GLY A 252 29.61 19.44 25.17
N LYS A 253 30.57 18.53 25.10
CA LYS A 253 32.01 18.83 25.24
C LYS A 253 32.51 19.80 24.18
N ILE A 254 31.77 20.01 23.09
CA ILE A 254 32.05 21.04 22.08
C ILE A 254 32.14 22.45 22.70
N SER A 255 31.44 22.73 23.78
CA SER A 255 31.44 23.99 24.49
C SER A 255 32.60 24.15 25.46
N ILE A 256 33.35 23.08 25.74
CA ILE A 256 34.48 23.10 26.69
C ILE A 256 35.76 23.49 25.95
N PRO A 257 36.60 24.42 26.50
CA PRO A 257 37.91 24.73 25.93
C PRO A 257 38.77 23.47 25.84
N VAL A 258 39.42 23.29 24.69
CA VAL A 258 40.24 22.09 24.41
C VAL A 258 41.41 21.96 25.39
N GLU A 259 41.99 23.07 25.83
CA GLU A 259 43.08 23.13 26.80
C GLU A 259 42.71 22.49 28.15
N ILE A 260 41.42 22.53 28.52
CA ILE A 260 40.92 21.88 29.74
C ILE A 260 40.69 20.38 29.49
N LEU A 261 40.15 20.02 28.34
CA LEU A 261 39.89 18.62 27.97
C LEU A 261 41.18 17.80 27.89
N ILE A 262 42.21 18.36 27.27
CA ILE A 262 43.50 17.66 27.07
C ILE A 262 44.55 17.96 28.14
N LYS A 263 44.20 18.65 29.22
CA LYS A 263 45.14 19.09 30.24
C LYS A 263 45.89 17.91 30.86
N PRO A 264 47.24 17.84 30.83
CA PRO A 264 48.03 16.73 31.36
C PRO A 264 48.21 16.75 32.89
N ALA A 265 47.36 17.40 33.66
CA ALA A 265 47.41 17.51 35.12
C ALA A 265 46.02 17.37 35.74
N LYS A 266 45.94 17.17 37.05
CA LYS A 266 44.67 17.18 37.74
C LYS A 266 43.94 18.51 37.50
N LEU A 267 42.66 18.44 37.20
CA LEU A 267 41.82 19.62 37.03
C LEU A 267 41.63 20.35 38.38
N SER A 268 41.66 21.67 38.35
CA SER A 268 41.21 22.49 39.49
C SER A 268 39.70 22.31 39.70
N LYS A 269 39.19 22.71 40.83
CA LYS A 269 37.75 22.68 41.11
C LYS A 269 36.92 23.44 40.07
N VAL A 270 37.41 24.61 39.62
CA VAL A 270 36.75 25.45 38.64
C VAL A 270 36.73 24.78 37.26
N GLU A 271 37.84 24.20 36.82
CA GLU A 271 37.91 23.45 35.55
C GLU A 271 37.01 22.22 35.57
N TYR A 272 36.93 21.50 36.69
CA TYR A 272 36.02 20.36 36.85
C TYR A 272 34.56 20.79 36.79
N LEU A 273 34.17 21.89 37.46
CA LEU A 273 32.85 22.47 37.37
C LEU A 273 32.51 22.86 35.90
N LEU A 274 33.49 23.41 35.17
CA LEU A 274 33.29 23.78 33.79
C LEU A 274 33.06 22.51 32.90
N ILE A 275 33.81 21.42 33.15
CA ILE A 275 33.56 20.17 32.43
C ILE A 275 32.15 19.63 32.71
N GLN A 276 31.66 19.73 33.94
CA GLN A 276 30.30 19.26 34.28
C GLN A 276 29.18 19.95 33.47
N THR A 277 29.42 21.17 32.96
CA THR A 277 28.42 21.88 32.15
C THR A 277 28.17 21.22 30.79
N HIS A 278 28.98 20.25 30.36
CA HIS A 278 28.76 19.58 29.07
C HIS A 278 27.42 18.85 29.01
N VAL A 279 26.89 18.35 30.12
CA VAL A 279 25.60 17.64 30.12
C VAL A 279 24.46 18.59 29.77
N GLU A 280 24.46 19.81 30.34
CA GLU A 280 23.48 20.86 30.04
C GLU A 280 23.66 21.39 28.61
N ALA A 281 24.93 21.64 28.20
CA ALA A 281 25.23 22.05 26.83
C ALA A 281 24.79 20.98 25.80
N GLY A 282 25.03 19.70 26.09
CA GLY A 282 24.58 18.60 25.28
C GLY A 282 23.04 18.53 25.15
N TYR A 283 22.34 18.68 26.28
CA TYR A 283 20.89 18.79 26.29
C TYR A 283 20.40 19.96 25.43
N ASP A 284 21.00 21.14 25.58
CA ASP A 284 20.60 22.34 24.83
C ASP A 284 20.79 22.19 23.30
N ILE A 285 21.82 21.46 22.87
CA ILE A 285 22.06 21.16 21.46
C ILE A 285 20.94 20.26 20.90
N ILE A 286 20.48 19.28 21.70
CA ILE A 286 19.60 18.19 21.21
C ILE A 286 18.12 18.45 21.49
N LYS A 287 17.76 19.24 22.51
CA LYS A 287 16.37 19.41 23.02
C LYS A 287 15.34 19.79 21.98
N ASN A 288 15.74 20.48 20.91
CA ASN A 288 14.83 20.93 19.85
C ASN A 288 14.63 19.90 18.72
N ILE A 289 15.42 18.80 18.73
CA ILE A 289 15.29 17.72 17.76
C ILE A 289 14.20 16.77 18.26
N LYS A 290 13.18 16.52 17.44
CA LYS A 290 12.08 15.62 17.77
C LYS A 290 12.50 14.16 17.56
N PHE A 291 12.94 13.52 18.64
CA PHE A 291 13.17 12.07 18.66
C PHE A 291 11.94 11.35 19.21
N PRO A 292 11.70 10.06 18.82
CA PRO A 292 10.73 9.21 19.48
C PRO A 292 11.10 8.91 20.96
N TRP A 293 12.38 9.00 21.30
CA TRP A 293 12.94 8.72 22.62
C TRP A 293 13.41 10.00 23.30
N PRO A 294 13.51 10.02 24.63
CA PRO A 294 13.92 11.20 25.39
C PRO A 294 15.45 11.43 25.38
N ILE A 295 16.07 11.45 24.18
CA ILE A 295 17.54 11.50 24.00
C ILE A 295 18.16 12.64 24.80
N GLY A 296 17.59 13.85 24.74
CA GLY A 296 18.10 14.99 25.47
C GLY A 296 18.16 14.74 26.98
N LEU A 297 17.11 14.16 27.58
CA LEU A 297 17.10 13.81 29.00
C LEU A 297 18.08 12.70 29.34
N LEU A 298 18.24 11.71 28.46
CA LEU A 298 19.23 10.66 28.65
C LEU A 298 20.64 11.24 28.73
N ILE A 299 20.96 12.21 27.85
CA ILE A 299 22.23 12.95 27.86
C ILE A 299 22.37 13.79 29.12
N LEU A 300 21.32 14.52 29.51
CA LEU A 300 21.34 15.39 30.69
C LEU A 300 21.65 14.61 31.98
N GLN A 301 21.15 13.38 32.10
CA GLN A 301 21.18 12.58 33.33
C GLN A 301 22.27 11.53 33.39
N HIS A 302 23.14 11.36 32.37
CA HIS A 302 24.08 10.24 32.34
C HIS A 302 25.17 10.29 33.42
N HIS A 303 25.37 11.47 34.04
CA HIS A 303 26.25 11.61 35.20
C HIS A 303 25.54 11.71 36.54
N GLU A 304 24.23 11.49 36.57
CA GLU A 304 23.50 11.33 37.84
C GLU A 304 23.89 10.01 38.51
N ARG A 305 23.74 9.99 39.83
CA ARG A 305 24.06 8.81 40.67
C ARG A 305 22.86 8.50 41.55
N MET A 306 22.62 7.21 41.83
CA MET A 306 21.44 6.74 42.55
C MET A 306 21.26 7.36 43.93
N ASP A 307 22.36 7.77 44.59
CA ASP A 307 22.35 8.45 45.90
C ASP A 307 22.15 9.98 45.83
N GLY A 308 22.10 10.56 44.62
CA GLY A 308 21.99 12.01 44.39
C GLY A 308 23.32 12.77 44.45
N SER A 309 24.46 12.08 44.49
CA SER A 309 25.78 12.71 44.43
C SER A 309 26.22 13.10 43.03
N GLY A 310 25.40 12.76 42.02
CA GLY A 310 25.62 13.09 40.61
C GLY A 310 25.31 14.52 40.24
N TYR A 311 25.37 14.84 38.97
CA TYR A 311 25.06 16.15 38.40
C TYR A 311 24.33 16.03 37.06
N PRO A 312 23.62 17.06 36.56
CA PRO A 312 23.55 18.44 37.09
C PRO A 312 22.44 18.66 38.13
N GLN A 313 21.47 17.74 38.25
CA GLN A 313 20.25 17.93 39.02
C GLN A 313 20.29 17.28 40.42
N GLY A 314 21.20 16.35 40.65
CA GLY A 314 21.30 15.59 41.88
C GLY A 314 20.11 14.63 42.08
N LEU A 315 19.60 14.04 41.01
CA LEU A 315 18.48 13.13 41.00
C LEU A 315 18.80 11.82 41.75
N LYS A 316 17.77 11.21 42.34
CA LYS A 316 17.92 9.99 43.14
C LYS A 316 17.05 8.86 42.56
N ASN A 317 17.59 7.67 42.64
CA ASN A 317 16.85 6.42 42.36
C ASN A 317 16.00 6.53 41.08
N GLU A 318 14.66 6.40 41.24
CA GLU A 318 13.72 6.36 40.11
C GLU A 318 13.51 7.72 39.42
N GLU A 319 14.00 8.81 39.96
CA GLU A 319 14.03 10.10 39.29
C GLU A 319 14.96 10.10 38.07
N ILE A 320 15.98 9.20 38.07
CA ILE A 320 16.91 9.01 36.95
C ILE A 320 16.28 8.07 35.93
N LEU A 321 16.22 8.47 34.68
CA LEU A 321 15.69 7.64 33.61
C LEU A 321 16.47 6.30 33.50
N PRO A 322 15.81 5.16 33.27
CA PRO A 322 16.47 3.85 33.15
C PRO A 322 17.59 3.84 32.11
N GLY A 323 17.40 4.48 30.94
CA GLY A 323 18.44 4.60 29.93
C GLY A 323 19.68 5.38 30.43
N SER A 324 19.48 6.45 31.22
CA SER A 324 20.60 7.22 31.80
C SER A 324 21.40 6.39 32.81
N ARG A 325 20.73 5.56 33.62
CA ARG A 325 21.41 4.62 34.54
C ARG A 325 22.28 3.61 33.78
N ILE A 326 21.80 3.14 32.61
CA ILE A 326 22.54 2.22 31.74
C ILE A 326 23.74 2.94 31.13
N ILE A 327 23.56 4.16 30.60
CA ILE A 327 24.65 4.95 30.02
C ILE A 327 25.71 5.27 31.07
N ALA A 328 25.29 5.62 32.29
CA ALA A 328 26.20 5.91 33.40
C ALA A 328 27.15 4.75 33.74
N VAL A 329 26.66 3.51 33.73
CA VAL A 329 27.48 2.33 33.97
C VAL A 329 28.37 2.05 32.77
N ALA A 330 27.84 2.13 31.57
CA ALA A 330 28.62 1.90 30.33
C ALA A 330 29.76 2.89 30.17
N ASP A 331 29.50 4.19 30.47
CA ASP A 331 30.49 5.25 30.44
C ASP A 331 31.65 4.99 31.45
N VAL A 332 31.32 4.65 32.68
CA VAL A 332 32.35 4.35 33.71
C VAL A 332 33.19 3.15 33.32
N ILE A 333 32.58 2.07 32.85
CA ILE A 333 33.32 0.87 32.41
C ILE A 333 34.26 1.23 31.26
N GLU A 334 33.80 1.92 30.24
CA GLU A 334 34.61 2.30 29.11
C GLU A 334 35.75 3.26 29.52
N ALA A 335 35.41 4.29 30.30
CA ALA A 335 36.36 5.27 30.76
C ALA A 335 37.50 4.70 31.62
N MET A 336 37.23 3.61 32.33
CA MET A 336 38.24 2.93 33.15
C MET A 336 39.03 1.85 32.37
N ALA A 337 38.35 1.18 31.45
CA ALA A 337 38.97 0.13 30.64
C ALA A 337 39.88 0.68 29.53
N SER A 338 39.65 1.92 29.08
CA SER A 338 40.40 2.56 28.01
C SER A 338 41.59 3.39 28.56
N ARG A 339 42.64 3.48 27.76
CA ARG A 339 43.83 4.28 28.08
C ARG A 339 43.49 5.78 28.08
N ARG A 340 43.89 6.50 29.16
CA ARG A 340 43.77 7.96 29.26
C ARG A 340 45.15 8.60 29.54
N PRO A 341 45.39 9.89 29.20
CA PRO A 341 46.72 10.55 29.29
C PRO A 341 47.34 10.51 30.68
N TYR A 342 46.50 10.51 31.68
CA TYR A 342 46.91 10.61 33.10
C TYR A 342 46.91 9.29 33.84
N ARG A 343 46.46 8.21 33.18
CA ARG A 343 46.25 6.92 33.81
C ARG A 343 46.53 5.81 32.78
N SER A 344 47.47 4.92 33.09
CA SER A 344 47.54 3.62 32.40
C SER A 344 46.18 2.92 32.44
N GLU A 345 45.87 2.12 31.45
CA GLU A 345 44.66 1.26 31.47
C GLU A 345 44.60 0.54 32.81
N LEU A 346 43.50 0.73 33.54
CA LEU A 346 43.27 -0.04 34.75
C LEU A 346 42.78 -1.46 34.42
N GLY A 347 42.35 -1.64 33.16
CA GLY A 347 41.75 -2.89 32.68
C GLY A 347 40.30 -3.04 33.06
N ILE A 348 39.67 -4.00 32.40
CA ILE A 348 38.22 -4.29 32.56
C ILE A 348 37.93 -4.79 34.00
N ASP A 349 38.85 -5.55 34.61
CA ASP A 349 38.64 -6.07 35.94
C ASP A 349 38.54 -4.97 37.00
N ALA A 350 39.36 -3.92 36.91
CA ALA A 350 39.24 -2.77 37.79
C ALA A 350 37.96 -1.97 37.58
N ALA A 351 37.53 -1.83 36.32
CA ALA A 351 36.26 -1.16 35.97
C ALA A 351 35.05 -1.94 36.53
N LEU A 352 35.05 -3.26 36.40
CA LEU A 352 34.04 -4.14 37.00
C LEU A 352 34.03 -4.06 38.53
N ALA A 353 35.19 -3.98 39.15
CA ALA A 353 35.31 -3.83 40.61
C ALA A 353 34.71 -2.50 41.07
N GLU A 354 34.91 -1.41 40.37
CA GLU A 354 34.34 -0.07 40.65
C GLU A 354 32.82 -0.12 40.63
N ILE A 355 32.21 -0.62 39.57
CA ILE A 355 30.75 -0.66 39.48
C ILE A 355 30.13 -1.63 40.48
N LYS A 356 30.82 -2.75 40.81
CA LYS A 356 30.42 -3.70 41.89
C LYS A 356 30.47 -3.01 43.26
N GLN A 357 31.48 -2.21 43.55
CA GLN A 357 31.59 -1.46 44.79
C GLN A 357 30.50 -0.39 44.92
N GLY A 358 30.17 0.33 43.82
CA GLY A 358 29.12 1.32 43.79
C GLY A 358 27.68 0.79 43.60
N ARG A 359 27.51 -0.56 43.54
CA ARG A 359 26.22 -1.20 43.31
C ARG A 359 25.19 -0.85 44.41
N GLY A 360 24.06 -0.31 44.04
CA GLY A 360 22.97 0.08 44.97
C GLY A 360 23.21 1.41 45.67
N THR A 361 24.35 2.06 45.48
CA THR A 361 24.66 3.40 46.01
C THR A 361 24.83 4.40 44.88
N LEU A 362 25.83 4.20 44.02
CA LEU A 362 26.10 5.06 42.88
C LEU A 362 25.40 4.57 41.61
N TYR A 363 25.28 3.27 41.46
CA TYR A 363 24.78 2.60 40.24
C TYR A 363 23.57 1.71 40.52
N ASP A 364 22.68 1.62 39.57
CA ASP A 364 21.52 0.74 39.61
C ASP A 364 21.96 -0.74 39.72
N PRO A 365 21.47 -1.47 40.72
CA PRO A 365 21.87 -2.88 40.95
C PRO A 365 21.59 -3.77 39.74
N ALA A 366 20.44 -3.61 39.08
CA ALA A 366 20.07 -4.43 37.92
C ALA A 366 20.97 -4.17 36.73
N VAL A 367 21.35 -2.90 36.51
CA VAL A 367 22.26 -2.49 35.43
C VAL A 367 23.67 -3.02 35.68
N VAL A 368 24.17 -2.95 36.94
CA VAL A 368 25.48 -3.48 37.31
C VAL A 368 25.50 -5.00 37.11
N ASP A 369 24.48 -5.71 37.59
CA ASP A 369 24.41 -7.17 37.46
C ASP A 369 24.35 -7.59 35.98
N ALA A 370 23.60 -6.92 35.16
CA ALA A 370 23.55 -7.16 33.71
C ALA A 370 24.91 -6.93 33.05
N CYS A 371 25.57 -5.81 33.37
CA CYS A 371 26.90 -5.50 32.85
C CYS A 371 27.93 -6.56 33.23
N VAL A 372 27.95 -7.00 34.49
CA VAL A 372 28.84 -8.05 34.99
C VAL A 372 28.62 -9.35 34.22
N ARG A 373 27.39 -9.80 34.07
CA ARG A 373 27.06 -11.02 33.28
C ARG A 373 27.57 -10.94 31.85
N LEU A 374 27.49 -9.77 31.19
CA LEU A 374 27.99 -9.61 29.84
C LEU A 374 29.47 -9.90 29.70
N PHE A 375 30.29 -9.48 30.67
CA PHE A 375 31.73 -9.72 30.64
C PHE A 375 32.12 -11.14 31.20
N ASP A 376 31.55 -11.54 32.31
CA ASP A 376 31.90 -12.79 32.98
C ASP A 376 31.36 -14.03 32.23
N GLU A 377 30.10 -14.00 31.76
CA GLU A 377 29.44 -15.15 31.16
C GLU A 377 29.40 -15.11 29.63
N LYS A 378 29.12 -13.96 29.06
CA LYS A 378 28.92 -13.79 27.61
C LYS A 378 30.15 -13.32 26.84
N ARG A 379 31.26 -13.06 27.55
CA ARG A 379 32.54 -12.66 26.99
C ARG A 379 32.44 -11.45 26.06
N PHE A 380 31.67 -10.43 26.48
CA PHE A 380 31.57 -9.20 25.72
C PHE A 380 32.96 -8.59 25.48
N ALA A 381 33.21 -8.18 24.24
CA ALA A 381 34.42 -7.47 23.86
C ALA A 381 34.06 -6.29 22.95
N PHE A 382 34.73 -5.16 23.16
CA PHE A 382 34.60 -4.02 22.27
C PHE A 382 35.13 -4.35 20.88
N THR A 383 34.35 -4.06 19.86
CA THR A 383 34.84 -4.18 18.48
C THR A 383 35.80 -3.05 18.15
N VAL A 384 37.02 -3.41 17.81
CA VAL A 384 38.04 -2.46 17.32
C VAL A 384 37.80 -2.29 15.83
N SER A 385 37.24 -1.13 15.41
CA SER A 385 37.29 -0.77 13.99
C SER A 385 38.69 -0.31 13.62
N PRO A 386 39.20 -0.66 12.43
CA PRO A 386 40.47 -0.13 11.99
C PRO A 386 40.44 1.42 11.94
N PRO A 387 41.54 2.12 12.22
CA PRO A 387 41.59 3.57 12.14
C PRO A 387 41.17 3.99 10.72
N LEU A 388 40.32 5.00 10.62
CA LEU A 388 40.05 5.69 9.37
C LEU A 388 41.41 6.19 8.81
N ARG A 389 41.80 5.68 7.64
CA ARG A 389 43.02 6.09 6.92
C ARG A 389 42.84 7.47 6.31
#